data_6e603fefb84435bd0b1888dcb34946da
#
_entry.id   6e603fefb84435bd0b1888dcb34946da
#
_cell.length_a   1.000
_cell.length_b   1.000
_cell.length_c   1.000
_cell.angle_alpha   90.00
_cell.angle_beta   90.00
_cell.angle_gamma   90.00
#
_symmetry.space_group_name_H-M   'P 1'
#
loop_
_entity.id
_entity.type
_entity.pdbx_description
1 polymer ?
#
loop_
_entity_poly.entity_id
_entity_poly.type
_entity_poly.pdbx_seq_one_letter_code
_entity_poly.pdbx_strand_id
1 'polypeptide(L)'
;LLLVMHHIVTDGWSINVLLRELSQLYPVFVAGGVPALPALAIQYADFAVWQRRWLQGEVLEAQRSYWKKTLAGAPQALELPADRPRPQVQTSQGAQLSVQLPLALSQEIRALSHREGATLFMTLLAAFQALLARYSGQTDIVVGSPIAGRNRQEVEGLVGLFVNTLALRADVQGSLSFQALLAQVREACLGAYAHQDLPFEQVVEALQLDRDLSRTPLFQVMFVLETQSAPTLECGGLSLKPLDVDLVTAKFDLTVGLRETGHGLLSVWEYNTSLFDRETVARMARHFQTLLEGLTARPDQQISRISLLSEEERRQVLEAWAQTEAEYPRQTCIHRLFEAQAERAAGALAVKSLHGQVSYGELNAQANQLAHWLRTRGVRPEDRVVLCMERSVELAVGALGILKAGGAYVPLDPAYPAERLKTMAEDSRAKVVVTQGRLKG
;
A
#
# COMPACT_ATOMS: atom_id res chain seq x y z
N LEU A 1 -27.74 21.32 19.11
CA LEU A 1 -26.67 21.61 20.07
C LEU A 1 -25.32 21.48 19.37
N LEU A 2 -24.46 22.51 19.49
CA LEU A 2 -23.06 22.51 19.05
C LEU A 2 -22.19 22.70 20.28
N LEU A 3 -21.25 21.80 20.52
CA LEU A 3 -20.25 21.90 21.57
C LEU A 3 -18.86 22.09 20.92
N VAL A 4 -18.19 23.18 21.22
CA VAL A 4 -16.84 23.49 20.74
C VAL A 4 -15.92 23.61 21.96
N MET A 5 -14.95 22.72 22.05
CA MET A 5 -14.00 22.67 23.18
C MET A 5 -12.58 22.43 22.66
N HIS A 6 -11.61 23.11 23.28
CA HIS A 6 -10.22 22.83 22.98
C HIS A 6 -9.80 21.48 23.59
N HIS A 7 -9.03 20.70 22.85
CA HIS A 7 -8.65 19.34 23.28
C HIS A 7 -7.84 19.30 24.58
N ILE A 8 -7.20 20.43 24.98
CA ILE A 8 -6.44 20.51 26.24
C ILE A 8 -7.31 20.35 27.49
N VAL A 9 -8.65 20.57 27.38
CA VAL A 9 -9.60 20.47 28.52
C VAL A 9 -10.57 19.31 28.36
N THR A 10 -10.47 18.51 27.28
CA THR A 10 -11.41 17.42 26.97
C THR A 10 -10.80 16.39 26.05
N ASP A 11 -11.33 15.17 26.08
CA ASP A 11 -11.04 14.08 25.16
C ASP A 11 -12.36 13.37 24.75
N GLY A 12 -12.28 12.36 23.88
CA GLY A 12 -13.46 11.63 23.42
C GLY A 12 -14.24 10.97 24.57
N TRP A 13 -13.60 10.49 25.61
CA TRP A 13 -14.26 9.95 26.79
C TRP A 13 -15.00 11.03 27.58
N SER A 14 -14.38 12.21 27.74
CA SER A 14 -14.97 13.37 28.41
C SER A 14 -16.26 13.86 27.72
N ILE A 15 -16.32 13.78 26.38
CA ILE A 15 -17.55 14.09 25.65
C ILE A 15 -18.70 13.17 26.06
N ASN A 16 -18.43 11.86 26.20
CA ASN A 16 -19.43 10.90 26.68
C ASN A 16 -19.87 11.17 28.12
N VAL A 17 -18.95 11.60 29.00
CA VAL A 17 -19.29 12.05 30.36
C VAL A 17 -20.24 13.24 30.31
N LEU A 18 -19.86 14.28 29.54
CA LEU A 18 -20.68 15.50 29.39
C LEU A 18 -22.08 15.21 28.83
N LEU A 19 -22.17 14.38 27.80
CA LEU A 19 -23.45 14.01 27.20
C LEU A 19 -24.33 13.22 28.17
N ARG A 20 -23.73 12.29 28.94
CA ARG A 20 -24.44 11.52 29.98
C ARG A 20 -24.96 12.43 31.07
N GLU A 21 -24.13 13.34 31.59
CA GLU A 21 -24.56 14.31 32.63
C GLU A 21 -25.65 15.26 32.10
N LEU A 22 -25.51 15.75 30.86
CA LEU A 22 -26.53 16.58 30.21
C LEU A 22 -27.87 15.82 30.12
N SER A 23 -27.84 14.54 29.76
CA SER A 23 -29.06 13.71 29.69
C SER A 23 -29.76 13.52 31.04
N GLN A 24 -29.03 13.54 32.14
CA GLN A 24 -29.55 13.43 33.51
C GLN A 24 -30.08 14.78 34.04
N LEU A 25 -29.35 15.87 33.78
CA LEU A 25 -29.65 17.20 34.28
C LEU A 25 -30.84 17.87 33.57
N TYR A 26 -30.89 17.77 32.25
CA TYR A 26 -31.89 18.50 31.46
C TYR A 26 -33.33 18.15 31.82
N PRO A 27 -33.75 16.89 31.92
CA PRO A 27 -35.15 16.55 32.31
C PRO A 27 -35.53 17.08 33.67
N VAL A 28 -34.61 17.06 34.65
CA VAL A 28 -34.83 17.52 36.02
C VAL A 28 -35.05 19.04 36.02
N PHE A 29 -34.23 19.81 35.29
CA PHE A 29 -34.40 21.25 35.18
C PHE A 29 -35.71 21.64 34.45
N VAL A 30 -36.08 20.91 33.42
CA VAL A 30 -37.35 21.15 32.68
C VAL A 30 -38.57 20.89 33.61
N ALA A 31 -38.46 19.92 34.50
CA ALA A 31 -39.52 19.65 35.48
C ALA A 31 -39.52 20.59 36.70
N GLY A 32 -38.63 21.59 36.76
CA GLY A 32 -38.49 22.50 37.88
C GLY A 32 -37.82 21.88 39.12
N GLY A 33 -37.22 20.72 38.99
CA GLY A 33 -36.52 20.04 40.06
C GLY A 33 -35.09 20.56 40.31
N VAL A 34 -34.49 20.10 41.41
CA VAL A 34 -33.08 20.38 41.73
C VAL A 34 -32.26 19.14 41.33
N PRO A 35 -31.40 19.27 40.32
CA PRO A 35 -30.61 18.16 39.85
C PRO A 35 -29.49 17.84 40.85
N ALA A 36 -29.17 16.53 40.98
CA ALA A 36 -28.07 16.05 41.80
C ALA A 36 -27.23 15.05 40.97
N LEU A 37 -26.01 15.45 40.64
CA LEU A 37 -25.01 14.51 40.15
C LEU A 37 -24.18 13.98 41.30
N PRO A 38 -23.65 12.75 41.23
CA PRO A 38 -22.69 12.24 42.19
C PRO A 38 -21.51 13.20 42.35
N ALA A 39 -21.12 13.48 43.60
CA ALA A 39 -19.94 14.31 43.84
C ALA A 39 -18.69 13.57 43.34
N LEU A 40 -17.83 14.31 42.67
CA LEU A 40 -16.52 13.79 42.21
C LEU A 40 -15.57 13.74 43.41
N ALA A 41 -14.92 12.59 43.62
CA ALA A 41 -13.93 12.41 44.70
C ALA A 41 -12.68 13.26 44.51
N ILE A 42 -12.31 13.53 43.26
CA ILE A 42 -11.16 14.33 42.86
C ILE A 42 -11.51 15.19 41.63
N GLN A 43 -10.69 16.19 41.36
CA GLN A 43 -10.77 17.03 40.17
C GLN A 43 -9.57 16.74 39.24
N TYR A 44 -9.63 17.24 37.99
CA TYR A 44 -8.53 17.06 37.03
C TYR A 44 -7.20 17.61 37.53
N ALA A 45 -7.22 18.72 38.28
CA ALA A 45 -6.03 19.30 38.88
C ALA A 45 -5.36 18.34 39.90
N ASP A 46 -6.15 17.61 40.68
CA ASP A 46 -5.62 16.63 41.64
C ASP A 46 -4.94 15.47 40.90
N PHE A 47 -5.54 14.99 39.81
CA PHE A 47 -4.91 14.00 38.95
C PHE A 47 -3.59 14.50 38.36
N ALA A 48 -3.55 15.72 37.86
CA ALA A 48 -2.34 16.32 37.26
C ALA A 48 -1.20 16.44 38.31
N VAL A 49 -1.52 16.84 39.55
CA VAL A 49 -0.54 16.90 40.65
C VAL A 49 -0.06 15.50 41.04
N TRP A 50 -1.00 14.55 41.13
CA TRP A 50 -0.66 13.16 41.43
C TRP A 50 0.24 12.56 40.33
N GLN A 51 -0.11 12.71 39.05
CA GLN A 51 0.65 12.17 37.94
C GLN A 51 2.09 12.69 37.94
N ARG A 52 2.29 14.00 38.13
CA ARG A 52 3.63 14.61 38.20
C ARG A 52 4.49 14.11 39.36
N ARG A 53 3.86 13.76 40.48
CA ARG A 53 4.56 13.19 41.65
C ARG A 53 4.87 11.72 41.48
N TRP A 54 3.96 11.00 40.88
CA TRP A 54 4.07 9.55 40.70
C TRP A 54 5.03 9.18 39.55
N LEU A 55 4.99 9.90 38.43
CA LEU A 55 5.83 9.64 37.25
C LEU A 55 7.20 10.29 37.42
N GLN A 56 8.00 9.79 38.37
CA GLN A 56 9.36 10.24 38.68
C GLN A 56 10.24 9.04 39.08
N GLY A 57 11.58 9.28 39.14
CA GLY A 57 12.54 8.28 39.60
C GLY A 57 12.46 6.97 38.85
N GLU A 58 12.42 5.87 39.59
CA GLU A 58 12.41 4.50 39.02
C GLU A 58 11.21 4.23 38.11
N VAL A 59 10.02 4.75 38.45
CA VAL A 59 8.81 4.60 37.63
C VAL A 59 8.99 5.22 36.25
N LEU A 60 9.49 6.46 36.20
CA LEU A 60 9.75 7.16 34.96
C LEU A 60 10.83 6.45 34.12
N GLU A 61 11.91 6.01 34.77
CA GLU A 61 13.01 5.34 34.08
C GLU A 61 12.61 3.95 33.54
N ALA A 62 11.76 3.21 34.25
CA ALA A 62 11.20 1.95 33.73
C ALA A 62 10.37 2.18 32.44
N GLN A 63 9.49 3.19 32.46
CA GLN A 63 8.67 3.56 31.29
C GLN A 63 9.58 4.00 30.11
N ARG A 64 10.54 4.89 30.35
CA ARG A 64 11.50 5.39 29.34
C ARG A 64 12.36 4.27 28.77
N SER A 65 12.87 3.38 29.60
CA SER A 65 13.73 2.27 29.17
C SER A 65 12.97 1.30 28.26
N TYR A 66 11.70 0.99 28.61
CA TYR A 66 10.85 0.17 27.74
C TYR A 66 10.69 0.80 26.34
N TRP A 67 10.27 2.06 26.27
CA TRP A 67 10.04 2.72 24.99
C TRP A 67 11.32 2.89 24.17
N LYS A 68 12.44 3.28 24.82
CA LYS A 68 13.75 3.34 24.16
C LYS A 68 14.16 2.00 23.56
N LYS A 69 13.98 0.91 24.30
CA LYS A 69 14.32 -0.44 23.84
C LYS A 69 13.41 -0.89 22.69
N THR A 70 12.09 -0.72 22.85
CA THR A 70 11.09 -1.18 21.88
C THR A 70 11.18 -0.43 20.55
N LEU A 71 11.47 0.87 20.59
CA LEU A 71 11.52 1.75 19.42
C LEU A 71 12.94 2.01 18.91
N ALA A 72 13.96 1.37 19.49
CA ALA A 72 15.33 1.48 19.02
C ALA A 72 15.44 1.02 17.55
N GLY A 73 16.02 1.87 16.68
CA GLY A 73 16.18 1.58 15.26
C GLY A 73 14.88 1.48 14.47
N ALA A 74 13.74 1.91 15.03
CA ALA A 74 12.49 2.00 14.28
C ALA A 74 12.63 2.95 13.08
N PRO A 75 12.00 2.66 11.93
CA PRO A 75 12.02 3.56 10.79
C PRO A 75 11.36 4.89 11.16
N GLN A 76 11.98 6.01 10.76
CA GLN A 76 11.43 7.34 11.03
C GLN A 76 10.21 7.65 10.17
N ALA A 77 10.03 6.93 9.07
CA ALA A 77 8.95 7.14 8.13
C ALA A 77 8.39 5.84 7.56
N LEU A 78 7.08 5.80 7.41
CA LEU A 78 6.37 4.81 6.62
C LEU A 78 6.13 5.38 5.21
N GLU A 79 6.73 4.78 4.20
CA GLU A 79 6.68 5.25 2.81
C GLU A 79 5.48 4.61 2.08
N LEU A 80 4.29 5.15 2.31
CA LEU A 80 3.10 4.77 1.53
C LEU A 80 3.17 5.37 0.13
N PRO A 81 2.70 4.65 -0.91
CA PRO A 81 2.63 5.15 -2.27
C PRO A 81 1.60 6.28 -2.37
N ALA A 82 2.08 7.52 -2.24
CA ALA A 82 1.26 8.71 -2.34
C ALA A 82 1.00 9.08 -3.81
N ASP A 83 -0.17 9.66 -4.10
CA ASP A 83 -0.55 10.14 -5.44
C ASP A 83 0.15 11.47 -5.78
N ARG A 84 0.63 12.20 -4.76
CA ARG A 84 1.31 13.48 -4.90
C ARG A 84 2.62 13.52 -4.13
N PRO A 85 3.61 14.31 -4.59
CA PRO A 85 4.83 14.54 -3.83
C PRO A 85 4.53 15.14 -2.46
N ARG A 86 5.22 14.65 -1.42
CA ARG A 86 5.06 15.16 -0.06
C ARG A 86 5.48 16.63 0.03
N PRO A 87 4.65 17.52 0.61
CA PRO A 87 5.01 18.90 0.87
C PRO A 87 6.18 19.01 1.85
N GLN A 88 6.98 20.07 1.76
CA GLN A 88 8.10 20.34 2.70
C GLN A 88 7.62 20.59 4.14
N VAL A 89 6.39 21.08 4.30
CA VAL A 89 5.71 21.27 5.59
C VAL A 89 4.41 20.51 5.54
N GLN A 90 4.13 19.72 6.58
CA GLN A 90 2.91 18.94 6.69
C GLN A 90 1.68 19.85 6.63
N THR A 91 0.71 19.47 5.81
CA THR A 91 -0.59 20.14 5.73
C THR A 91 -1.62 19.40 6.58
N SER A 92 -2.64 20.11 7.01
CA SER A 92 -3.78 19.52 7.72
C SER A 92 -5.03 19.35 6.84
N GLN A 93 -4.92 19.47 5.52
CA GLN A 93 -6.05 19.27 4.63
C GLN A 93 -6.45 17.80 4.60
N GLY A 94 -7.70 17.50 4.90
CA GLY A 94 -8.17 16.13 5.03
C GLY A 94 -9.50 15.88 4.34
N ALA A 95 -9.81 14.61 4.18
CA ALA A 95 -11.12 14.11 3.80
C ALA A 95 -11.35 12.75 4.47
N GLN A 96 -12.59 12.28 4.46
CA GLN A 96 -12.99 11.01 5.04
C GLN A 96 -13.70 10.13 4.02
N LEU A 97 -13.52 8.82 4.20
CA LEU A 97 -14.22 7.76 3.49
C LEU A 97 -14.69 6.72 4.50
N SER A 98 -15.96 6.35 4.44
CA SER A 98 -16.51 5.28 5.29
C SER A 98 -16.81 4.04 4.47
N VAL A 99 -16.44 2.86 4.98
CA VAL A 99 -16.70 1.56 4.37
C VAL A 99 -17.27 0.61 5.41
N GLN A 100 -18.45 0.06 5.16
CA GLN A 100 -19.08 -0.94 6.01
C GLN A 100 -18.52 -2.32 5.69
N LEU A 101 -17.83 -2.94 6.64
CA LEU A 101 -17.45 -4.34 6.54
C LEU A 101 -18.66 -5.24 6.79
N PRO A 102 -18.84 -6.34 6.03
CA PRO A 102 -19.97 -7.25 6.21
C PRO A 102 -20.06 -7.82 7.63
N LEU A 103 -21.30 -8.04 8.11
CA LEU A 103 -21.53 -8.61 9.44
C LEU A 103 -20.87 -9.98 9.58
N ALA A 104 -20.94 -10.83 8.55
CA ALA A 104 -20.32 -12.16 8.56
C ALA A 104 -18.80 -12.06 8.77
N LEU A 105 -18.11 -11.20 8.02
CA LEU A 105 -16.67 -10.96 8.19
C LEU A 105 -16.35 -10.45 9.59
N SER A 106 -17.15 -9.52 10.11
CA SER A 106 -16.98 -9.00 11.47
C SER A 106 -17.10 -10.09 12.55
N GLN A 107 -17.99 -11.07 12.35
CA GLN A 107 -18.14 -12.23 13.23
C GLN A 107 -16.95 -13.18 13.12
N GLU A 108 -16.45 -13.43 11.91
CA GLU A 108 -15.27 -14.26 11.68
C GLU A 108 -14.02 -13.66 12.33
N ILE A 109 -13.81 -12.33 12.22
CA ILE A 109 -12.70 -11.64 12.87
C ILE A 109 -12.78 -11.78 14.38
N ARG A 110 -13.97 -11.64 14.99
CA ARG A 110 -14.15 -11.86 16.43
C ARG A 110 -13.88 -13.30 16.85
N ALA A 111 -14.37 -14.27 16.06
CA ALA A 111 -14.12 -15.67 16.31
C ALA A 111 -12.61 -16.00 16.25
N LEU A 112 -11.91 -15.44 15.26
CA LEU A 112 -10.45 -15.57 15.16
C LEU A 112 -9.76 -14.92 16.37
N SER A 113 -10.12 -13.70 16.74
CA SER A 113 -9.56 -13.01 17.90
C SER A 113 -9.69 -13.85 19.19
N HIS A 114 -10.88 -14.38 19.42
CA HIS A 114 -11.14 -15.22 20.59
C HIS A 114 -10.32 -16.53 20.58
N ARG A 115 -10.25 -17.20 19.43
CA ARG A 115 -9.48 -18.44 19.25
C ARG A 115 -7.99 -18.25 19.52
N GLU A 116 -7.43 -17.11 19.07
CA GLU A 116 -6.01 -16.78 19.24
C GLU A 116 -5.71 -16.07 20.58
N GLY A 117 -6.68 -15.93 21.47
CA GLY A 117 -6.51 -15.25 22.77
C GLY A 117 -6.11 -13.77 22.62
N ALA A 118 -6.54 -13.13 21.54
CA ALA A 118 -6.32 -11.73 21.24
C ALA A 118 -7.60 -10.91 21.34
N THR A 119 -7.47 -9.59 21.49
CA THR A 119 -8.62 -8.69 21.40
C THR A 119 -8.95 -8.37 19.94
N LEU A 120 -10.18 -7.91 19.68
CA LEU A 120 -10.58 -7.43 18.36
C LEU A 120 -9.61 -6.33 17.86
N PHE A 121 -9.20 -5.41 18.74
CA PHE A 121 -8.22 -4.38 18.43
C PHE A 121 -6.89 -4.98 17.94
N MET A 122 -6.33 -5.94 18.64
CA MET A 122 -5.05 -6.57 18.28
C MET A 122 -5.13 -7.28 16.93
N THR A 123 -6.22 -7.97 16.65
CA THR A 123 -6.44 -8.69 15.38
C THR A 123 -6.56 -7.72 14.21
N LEU A 124 -7.34 -6.66 14.37
CA LEU A 124 -7.51 -5.63 13.33
C LEU A 124 -6.23 -4.82 13.12
N LEU A 125 -5.50 -4.50 14.20
CA LEU A 125 -4.20 -3.82 14.10
C LEU A 125 -3.17 -4.68 13.37
N ALA A 126 -3.07 -5.97 13.68
CA ALA A 126 -2.17 -6.89 12.98
C ALA A 126 -2.49 -6.98 11.47
N ALA A 127 -3.76 -7.06 11.11
CA ALA A 127 -4.20 -7.03 9.72
C ALA A 127 -3.88 -5.69 9.05
N PHE A 128 -4.06 -4.58 9.76
CA PHE A 128 -3.73 -3.26 9.24
C PHE A 128 -2.22 -3.07 9.03
N GLN A 129 -1.39 -3.51 9.97
CA GLN A 129 0.06 -3.51 9.81
C GLN A 129 0.51 -4.40 8.64
N ALA A 130 -0.15 -5.54 8.42
CA ALA A 130 0.10 -6.37 7.23
C ALA A 130 -0.27 -5.64 5.92
N LEU A 131 -1.37 -4.90 5.89
CA LEU A 131 -1.73 -4.05 4.75
C LEU A 131 -0.66 -2.98 4.49
N LEU A 132 -0.25 -2.27 5.54
CA LEU A 132 0.77 -1.21 5.43
C LEU A 132 2.10 -1.75 4.91
N ALA A 133 2.54 -2.91 5.41
CA ALA A 133 3.76 -3.57 4.94
C ALA A 133 3.67 -3.93 3.44
N ARG A 134 2.51 -4.42 2.98
CA ARG A 134 2.28 -4.76 1.58
C ARG A 134 2.24 -3.53 0.67
N TYR A 135 1.78 -2.38 1.17
CA TYR A 135 1.74 -1.13 0.41
C TYR A 135 3.08 -0.40 0.38
N SER A 136 3.79 -0.35 1.51
CA SER A 136 5.06 0.37 1.62
C SER A 136 6.27 -0.44 1.16
N GLY A 137 6.16 -1.79 1.14
CA GLY A 137 7.30 -2.68 0.95
C GLY A 137 8.23 -2.77 2.17
N GLN A 138 7.90 -2.09 3.27
CA GLN A 138 8.64 -2.13 4.53
C GLN A 138 8.11 -3.26 5.42
N THR A 139 8.98 -3.88 6.19
CA THR A 139 8.59 -4.95 7.15
C THR A 139 8.46 -4.42 8.57
N ASP A 140 9.19 -3.38 8.91
CA ASP A 140 9.17 -2.76 10.23
C ASP A 140 8.14 -1.62 10.25
N ILE A 141 7.01 -1.87 10.88
CA ILE A 141 5.83 -1.00 10.81
C ILE A 141 5.52 -0.45 12.19
N VAL A 142 5.49 0.90 12.30
CA VAL A 142 5.06 1.61 13.51
C VAL A 142 3.74 2.31 13.25
N VAL A 143 2.74 2.04 14.08
CA VAL A 143 1.41 2.66 14.00
C VAL A 143 1.10 3.33 15.33
N GLY A 144 0.62 4.57 15.27
CA GLY A 144 0.10 5.26 16.45
C GLY A 144 -1.29 4.75 16.82
N SER A 145 -1.58 4.64 18.11
CA SER A 145 -2.94 4.34 18.58
C SER A 145 -3.24 5.12 19.86
N PRO A 146 -4.38 5.82 19.92
CA PRO A 146 -4.78 6.51 21.14
C PRO A 146 -5.25 5.53 22.20
N ILE A 147 -4.98 5.86 23.46
CA ILE A 147 -5.48 5.14 24.62
C ILE A 147 -6.15 6.12 25.59
N ALA A 148 -7.27 5.70 26.20
CA ALA A 148 -8.08 6.59 27.03
C ALA A 148 -7.37 7.16 28.26
N GLY A 149 -6.31 6.48 28.76
CA GLY A 149 -5.53 6.93 29.91
C GLY A 149 -6.31 6.96 31.24
N ARG A 150 -7.44 6.21 31.30
CA ARG A 150 -8.34 6.17 32.47
C ARG A 150 -8.32 4.76 33.11
N ASN A 151 -7.15 4.39 33.60
CA ASN A 151 -6.90 3.09 34.24
C ASN A 151 -7.23 3.07 35.74
N ARG A 152 -7.89 4.11 36.27
CA ARG A 152 -8.35 4.24 37.66
C ARG A 152 -9.79 4.70 37.67
N GLN A 153 -10.59 4.10 38.54
CA GLN A 153 -12.04 4.38 38.65
C GLN A 153 -12.31 5.86 38.97
N GLU A 154 -11.46 6.47 39.79
CA GLU A 154 -11.61 7.84 40.27
C GLU A 154 -11.54 8.88 39.10
N VAL A 155 -10.90 8.54 37.99
CA VAL A 155 -10.76 9.43 36.83
C VAL A 155 -11.80 9.18 35.73
N GLU A 156 -12.59 8.11 35.80
CA GLU A 156 -13.56 7.77 34.76
C GLU A 156 -14.66 8.82 34.61
N GLY A 157 -15.08 9.45 35.72
CA GLY A 157 -16.09 10.49 35.74
C GLY A 157 -15.59 11.92 35.49
N LEU A 158 -14.29 12.13 35.36
CA LEU A 158 -13.71 13.45 35.19
C LEU A 158 -13.80 13.93 33.73
N VAL A 159 -13.93 15.24 33.53
CA VAL A 159 -13.73 15.91 32.25
C VAL A 159 -12.32 16.48 32.21
N GLY A 160 -11.55 16.14 31.16
CA GLY A 160 -10.16 16.58 31.02
C GLY A 160 -9.45 15.84 29.86
N LEU A 161 -8.19 16.18 29.64
CA LEU A 161 -7.32 15.51 28.65
C LEU A 161 -6.56 14.37 29.33
N PHE A 162 -7.04 13.15 29.20
CA PHE A 162 -6.40 11.93 29.69
C PHE A 162 -5.80 11.06 28.60
N VAL A 163 -6.24 11.29 27.34
CA VAL A 163 -5.78 10.49 26.20
C VAL A 163 -4.27 10.57 26.06
N ASN A 164 -3.64 9.42 25.86
CA ASN A 164 -2.25 9.30 25.44
C ASN A 164 -2.17 8.55 24.11
N THR A 165 -1.03 8.57 23.47
CA THR A 165 -0.78 7.87 22.20
C THR A 165 0.32 6.83 22.40
N LEU A 166 0.10 5.61 21.95
CA LEU A 166 1.06 4.53 21.97
C LEU A 166 1.61 4.29 20.57
N ALA A 167 2.91 4.05 20.47
CA ALA A 167 3.57 3.66 19.23
C ALA A 167 3.70 2.13 19.17
N LEU A 168 2.85 1.49 18.37
CA LEU A 168 2.75 0.04 18.27
C LEU A 168 3.56 -0.46 17.07
N ARG A 169 4.72 -1.07 17.35
CA ARG A 169 5.67 -1.58 16.35
C ARG A 169 5.50 -3.07 16.14
N ALA A 170 5.55 -3.51 14.89
CA ALA A 170 5.58 -4.91 14.50
C ALA A 170 6.58 -5.15 13.36
N ASP A 171 7.27 -6.31 13.40
CA ASP A 171 8.08 -6.81 12.29
C ASP A 171 7.23 -7.73 11.41
N VAL A 172 6.73 -7.20 10.30
CA VAL A 172 5.79 -7.86 9.39
C VAL A 172 6.55 -8.56 8.27
N GLN A 173 7.20 -9.67 8.60
CA GLN A 173 7.87 -10.51 7.60
C GLN A 173 6.83 -11.26 6.76
N GLY A 174 6.91 -11.13 5.43
CA GLY A 174 5.96 -11.77 4.52
C GLY A 174 5.92 -13.31 4.60
N SER A 175 6.95 -13.94 5.15
CA SER A 175 7.04 -15.39 5.42
C SER A 175 6.27 -15.84 6.65
N LEU A 176 5.90 -14.91 7.55
CA LEU A 176 5.11 -15.22 8.74
C LEU A 176 3.68 -15.59 8.36
N SER A 177 3.07 -16.50 9.14
CA SER A 177 1.62 -16.67 9.14
C SER A 177 0.96 -15.51 9.88
N PHE A 178 -0.34 -15.31 9.63
CA PHE A 178 -1.07 -14.28 10.35
C PHE A 178 -1.16 -14.58 11.86
N GLN A 179 -1.28 -15.84 12.24
CA GLN A 179 -1.25 -16.25 13.66
C GLN A 179 0.05 -15.81 14.34
N ALA A 180 1.20 -16.01 13.67
CA ALA A 180 2.49 -15.60 14.21
C ALA A 180 2.61 -14.07 14.35
N LEU A 181 2.13 -13.31 13.35
CA LEU A 181 2.08 -11.84 13.43
C LEU A 181 1.15 -11.39 14.56
N LEU A 182 -0.04 -11.98 14.67
CA LEU A 182 -1.01 -11.64 15.72
C LEU A 182 -0.44 -11.88 17.13
N ALA A 183 0.30 -12.98 17.32
CA ALA A 183 0.99 -13.23 18.57
C ALA A 183 2.04 -12.14 18.89
N GLN A 184 2.83 -11.69 17.91
CA GLN A 184 3.78 -10.58 18.08
C GLN A 184 3.05 -9.28 18.45
N VAL A 185 1.99 -8.93 17.71
CA VAL A 185 1.20 -7.72 17.95
C VAL A 185 0.53 -7.74 19.32
N ARG A 186 0.04 -8.91 19.75
CA ARG A 186 -0.52 -9.08 21.11
C ARG A 186 0.52 -8.77 22.17
N GLU A 187 1.73 -9.33 22.08
CA GLU A 187 2.81 -9.06 23.04
C GLU A 187 3.24 -7.58 23.00
N ALA A 188 3.32 -6.99 21.82
CA ALA A 188 3.62 -5.56 21.67
C ALA A 188 2.55 -4.68 22.32
N CYS A 189 1.27 -5.00 22.15
CA CYS A 189 0.16 -4.28 22.78
C CYS A 189 0.19 -4.41 24.31
N LEU A 190 0.38 -5.63 24.83
CA LEU A 190 0.43 -5.87 26.29
C LEU A 190 1.60 -5.13 26.92
N GLY A 191 2.78 -5.16 26.28
CA GLY A 191 3.94 -4.39 26.72
C GLY A 191 3.69 -2.88 26.71
N ALA A 192 3.07 -2.36 25.64
CA ALA A 192 2.71 -0.95 25.51
C ALA A 192 1.69 -0.52 26.59
N TYR A 193 0.68 -1.35 26.88
CA TYR A 193 -0.31 -1.07 27.94
C TYR A 193 0.32 -1.06 29.33
N ALA A 194 1.30 -1.92 29.60
CA ALA A 194 2.03 -1.87 30.87
C ALA A 194 2.89 -0.60 31.03
N HIS A 195 3.17 0.09 29.92
CA HIS A 195 4.01 1.30 29.90
C HIS A 195 3.30 2.52 29.29
N GLN A 196 1.97 2.58 29.44
CA GLN A 196 1.13 3.61 28.82
C GLN A 196 1.15 4.97 29.50
N ASP A 197 1.78 5.05 30.69
CA ASP A 197 1.72 6.26 31.52
C ASP A 197 2.72 7.34 31.09
N LEU A 198 3.74 7.00 30.30
CA LEU A 198 4.66 7.97 29.72
C LEU A 198 3.96 8.76 28.61
N PRO A 199 3.85 10.09 28.71
CA PRO A 199 3.30 10.92 27.63
C PRO A 199 4.08 10.74 26.33
N PHE A 200 3.37 10.71 25.21
CA PHE A 200 3.96 10.46 23.88
C PHE A 200 5.09 11.46 23.55
N GLU A 201 4.93 12.71 23.93
CA GLU A 201 5.94 13.77 23.73
C GLU A 201 7.26 13.41 24.43
N GLN A 202 7.20 12.79 25.60
CA GLN A 202 8.40 12.33 26.32
C GLN A 202 9.03 11.09 25.67
N VAL A 203 8.22 10.25 25.00
CA VAL A 203 8.75 9.14 24.18
C VAL A 203 9.55 9.70 23.02
N VAL A 204 9.00 10.67 22.28
CA VAL A 204 9.67 11.34 21.15
C VAL A 204 10.98 12.02 21.60
N GLU A 205 10.93 12.75 22.71
CA GLU A 205 12.10 13.39 23.30
C GLU A 205 13.19 12.37 23.69
N ALA A 206 12.80 11.26 24.31
CA ALA A 206 13.71 10.21 24.75
C ALA A 206 14.42 9.48 23.58
N LEU A 207 13.80 9.44 22.40
CA LEU A 207 14.34 8.82 21.19
C LEU A 207 15.26 9.75 20.40
N GLN A 208 15.26 11.05 20.69
CA GLN A 208 16.09 12.07 20.01
C GLN A 208 15.97 12.00 18.48
N LEU A 209 14.73 11.89 17.97
CA LEU A 209 14.47 11.79 16.54
C LEU A 209 14.82 13.08 15.81
N ASP A 210 15.28 12.96 14.57
CA ASP A 210 15.49 14.11 13.70
C ASP A 210 14.16 14.81 13.42
N ARG A 211 14.20 16.16 13.41
CA ARG A 211 13.00 16.96 13.13
C ARG A 211 12.76 17.08 11.64
N ASP A 212 11.67 16.50 11.17
CA ASP A 212 11.17 16.66 9.81
C ASP A 212 9.81 17.38 9.87
N LEU A 213 9.75 18.61 9.31
CA LEU A 213 8.51 19.39 9.28
C LEU A 213 7.45 18.85 8.32
N SER A 214 7.83 17.94 7.44
CA SER A 214 6.93 17.32 6.48
C SER A 214 6.14 16.14 7.04
N ARG A 215 6.48 15.65 8.25
CA ARG A 215 5.95 14.42 8.84
C ARG A 215 5.76 14.56 10.36
N THR A 216 4.80 13.79 10.88
CA THR A 216 4.73 13.54 12.31
C THR A 216 5.90 12.63 12.74
N PRO A 217 6.53 12.88 13.91
CA PRO A 217 7.63 12.04 14.37
C PRO A 217 7.15 10.62 14.68
N LEU A 218 8.01 9.64 14.42
CA LEU A 218 7.87 8.23 14.75
C LEU A 218 6.84 7.45 13.89
N PHE A 219 5.65 7.97 13.66
CA PHE A 219 4.63 7.34 12.80
C PHE A 219 3.79 8.40 12.08
N GLN A 220 3.30 8.06 10.90
CA GLN A 220 2.47 8.91 10.06
C GLN A 220 1.06 8.35 9.90
N VAL A 221 0.81 7.17 10.47
CA VAL A 221 -0.46 6.45 10.38
C VAL A 221 -1.00 6.16 11.78
N MET A 222 -2.29 6.42 11.97
CA MET A 222 -2.99 6.15 13.22
C MET A 222 -4.05 5.07 13.03
N PHE A 223 -4.21 4.20 14.04
CA PHE A 223 -5.23 3.17 14.08
C PHE A 223 -6.07 3.29 15.35
N VAL A 224 -7.39 3.30 15.21
CA VAL A 224 -8.33 3.51 16.31
C VAL A 224 -9.43 2.46 16.28
N LEU A 225 -9.74 1.83 17.39
CA LEU A 225 -10.96 1.06 17.57
C LEU A 225 -11.86 1.78 18.57
N GLU A 226 -12.98 2.30 18.08
CA GLU A 226 -13.98 2.94 18.91
C GLU A 226 -14.88 1.87 19.55
N THR A 227 -14.80 1.75 20.87
CA THR A 227 -15.59 0.78 21.64
C THR A 227 -16.98 1.29 21.99
N GLN A 228 -17.23 2.58 21.82
CA GLN A 228 -18.52 3.21 22.17
C GLN A 228 -18.97 4.09 20.99
N SER A 229 -20.09 3.73 20.39
CA SER A 229 -20.84 4.66 19.54
C SER A 229 -21.46 5.73 20.43
N ALA A 230 -21.44 7.01 19.99
CA ALA A 230 -22.19 8.04 20.68
C ALA A 230 -23.65 7.62 20.73
N PRO A 231 -24.22 7.40 21.92
CA PRO A 231 -25.59 6.91 22.03
C PRO A 231 -26.56 7.96 21.52
N THR A 232 -27.67 7.53 20.91
CA THR A 232 -28.84 8.40 20.83
C THR A 232 -29.26 8.71 22.27
N LEU A 233 -29.23 9.98 22.65
CA LEU A 233 -29.59 10.40 23.99
C LEU A 233 -31.05 10.81 23.99
N GLU A 234 -31.85 10.10 24.79
CA GLU A 234 -33.22 10.50 25.09
C GLU A 234 -33.20 11.39 26.33
N CYS A 235 -33.71 12.62 26.19
CA CYS A 235 -33.52 13.64 27.19
C CYS A 235 -34.83 14.47 27.36
N GLY A 236 -35.66 14.11 28.33
CA GLY A 236 -36.87 14.87 28.67
C GLY A 236 -37.84 15.11 27.49
N GLY A 237 -38.03 14.10 26.64
CA GLY A 237 -38.87 14.21 25.42
C GLY A 237 -38.12 14.67 24.18
N LEU A 238 -36.82 14.96 24.29
CA LEU A 238 -35.93 15.26 23.16
C LEU A 238 -35.08 14.04 22.82
N SER A 239 -34.93 13.74 21.53
CA SER A 239 -33.99 12.76 21.02
C SER A 239 -32.81 13.47 20.36
N LEU A 240 -31.60 13.31 20.93
CA LEU A 240 -30.37 13.87 20.41
C LEU A 240 -29.64 12.80 19.59
N LYS A 241 -29.44 13.07 18.31
CA LYS A 241 -28.67 12.22 17.39
C LYS A 241 -27.43 12.96 16.94
N PRO A 242 -26.26 12.29 16.90
CA PRO A 242 -25.09 12.89 16.29
C PRO A 242 -25.37 13.28 14.83
N LEU A 243 -24.91 14.46 14.43
CA LEU A 243 -24.84 14.84 13.01
C LEU A 243 -23.44 14.51 12.52
N ASP A 244 -23.38 13.78 11.41
CA ASP A 244 -22.12 13.58 10.71
C ASP A 244 -21.70 14.92 10.09
N VAL A 245 -20.53 15.40 10.47
CA VAL A 245 -19.94 16.62 9.92
C VAL A 245 -18.71 16.18 9.12
N ASP A 246 -18.65 16.59 7.86
CA ASP A 246 -17.50 16.34 7.02
C ASP A 246 -16.29 17.06 7.62
N LEU A 247 -15.37 16.28 8.19
CA LEU A 247 -14.09 16.80 8.65
C LEU A 247 -13.18 17.03 7.43
N VAL A 248 -12.77 18.28 7.25
CA VAL A 248 -11.86 18.69 6.16
C VAL A 248 -10.40 18.76 6.62
N THR A 249 -10.10 18.16 7.76
CA THR A 249 -8.74 18.16 8.34
C THR A 249 -8.28 16.74 8.63
N ALA A 250 -6.98 16.50 8.41
CA ALA A 250 -6.29 15.28 8.80
C ALA A 250 -5.02 15.65 9.59
N LYS A 251 -4.82 15.03 10.73
CA LYS A 251 -3.63 15.23 11.58
C LYS A 251 -2.45 14.36 11.13
N PHE A 252 -2.74 13.22 10.53
CA PHE A 252 -1.77 12.23 10.04
C PHE A 252 -1.93 12.04 8.54
N ASP A 253 -1.00 11.33 7.92
CA ASP A 253 -1.14 10.95 6.52
C ASP A 253 -2.40 10.11 6.30
N LEU A 254 -2.64 9.18 7.24
CA LEU A 254 -3.79 8.29 7.25
C LEU A 254 -4.21 7.95 8.68
N THR A 255 -5.48 8.07 8.99
CA THR A 255 -6.08 7.54 10.23
C THR A 255 -7.16 6.54 9.85
N VAL A 256 -7.10 5.34 10.40
CA VAL A 256 -8.14 4.31 10.22
C VAL A 256 -8.82 4.06 11.55
N GLY A 257 -10.07 4.51 11.64
CA GLY A 257 -10.96 4.24 12.76
C GLY A 257 -11.93 3.09 12.43
N LEU A 258 -12.11 2.16 13.34
CA LEU A 258 -13.16 1.14 13.24
C LEU A 258 -14.13 1.30 14.41
N ARG A 259 -15.41 1.10 14.14
CA ARG A 259 -16.44 1.06 15.19
C ARG A 259 -17.43 -0.08 14.93
N GLU A 260 -17.95 -0.64 16.01
CA GLU A 260 -18.98 -1.66 15.92
C GLU A 260 -20.35 -1.02 15.63
N THR A 261 -21.09 -1.61 14.70
CA THR A 261 -22.45 -1.21 14.35
C THR A 261 -23.37 -2.45 14.37
N GLY A 262 -24.67 -2.24 14.32
CA GLY A 262 -25.62 -3.36 14.15
C GLY A 262 -25.45 -4.15 12.85
N HIS A 263 -24.70 -3.62 11.88
CA HIS A 263 -24.46 -4.21 10.56
C HIS A 263 -23.03 -4.74 10.37
N GLY A 264 -22.23 -4.81 11.43
CA GLY A 264 -20.83 -5.21 11.41
C GLY A 264 -19.89 -4.07 11.81
N LEU A 265 -18.64 -4.13 11.33
CA LEU A 265 -17.65 -3.09 11.59
C LEU A 265 -17.71 -2.00 10.53
N LEU A 266 -17.89 -0.76 10.95
CA LEU A 266 -17.73 0.41 10.08
C LEU A 266 -16.29 0.90 10.18
N SER A 267 -15.57 0.94 9.05
CA SER A 267 -14.25 1.54 8.97
C SER A 267 -14.35 2.96 8.41
N VAL A 268 -13.70 3.90 9.08
CA VAL A 268 -13.61 5.32 8.68
C VAL A 268 -12.15 5.61 8.39
N TRP A 269 -11.88 6.08 7.17
CA TRP A 269 -10.56 6.37 6.65
C TRP A 269 -10.42 7.89 6.49
N GLU A 270 -9.75 8.53 7.44
CA GLU A 270 -9.35 9.95 7.34
C GLU A 270 -7.97 9.99 6.68
N TYR A 271 -7.79 10.86 5.69
CA TYR A 271 -6.54 10.95 4.95
C TYR A 271 -6.18 12.38 4.57
N ASN A 272 -4.88 12.63 4.43
CA ASN A 272 -4.37 13.91 3.96
C ASN A 272 -4.52 14.02 2.44
N THR A 273 -5.37 14.96 1.98
CA THR A 273 -5.68 15.18 0.57
C THR A 273 -4.52 15.80 -0.23
N SER A 274 -3.48 16.31 0.46
CA SER A 274 -2.23 16.72 -0.19
C SER A 274 -1.36 15.54 -0.60
N LEU A 275 -1.66 14.33 -0.11
CA LEU A 275 -0.92 13.10 -0.41
C LEU A 275 -1.74 12.10 -1.22
N PHE A 276 -3.03 11.92 -0.86
CA PHE A 276 -3.85 10.83 -1.39
C PHE A 276 -5.10 11.34 -2.09
N ASP A 277 -5.46 10.68 -3.18
CA ASP A 277 -6.76 10.79 -3.83
C ASP A 277 -7.78 9.87 -3.14
N ARG A 278 -9.06 10.24 -3.26
CA ARG A 278 -10.18 9.45 -2.71
C ARG A 278 -10.19 8.02 -3.24
N GLU A 279 -9.91 7.84 -4.52
CA GLU A 279 -9.88 6.55 -5.20
C GLU A 279 -8.78 5.64 -4.67
N THR A 280 -7.62 6.20 -4.34
CA THR A 280 -6.50 5.45 -3.74
C THR A 280 -6.87 4.95 -2.35
N VAL A 281 -7.46 5.80 -1.51
CA VAL A 281 -7.92 5.40 -0.17
C VAL A 281 -9.07 4.42 -0.25
N ALA A 282 -10.01 4.60 -1.18
CA ALA A 282 -11.10 3.65 -1.43
C ALA A 282 -10.58 2.26 -1.84
N ARG A 283 -9.53 2.22 -2.66
CA ARG A 283 -8.83 0.97 -3.03
C ARG A 283 -8.14 0.35 -1.82
N MET A 284 -7.44 1.14 -0.99
CA MET A 284 -6.83 0.64 0.25
C MET A 284 -7.87 0.02 1.19
N ALA A 285 -9.04 0.64 1.32
CA ALA A 285 -10.12 0.13 2.15
C ALA A 285 -10.70 -1.20 1.62
N ARG A 286 -10.87 -1.33 0.30
CA ARG A 286 -11.27 -2.62 -0.32
C ARG A 286 -10.20 -3.69 -0.14
N HIS A 287 -8.92 -3.35 -0.34
CA HIS A 287 -7.81 -4.27 -0.10
C HIS A 287 -7.73 -4.70 1.36
N PHE A 288 -8.03 -3.82 2.30
CA PHE A 288 -8.10 -4.17 3.72
C PHE A 288 -9.20 -5.20 3.99
N GLN A 289 -10.39 -5.01 3.40
CA GLN A 289 -11.47 -5.99 3.50
C GLN A 289 -11.07 -7.34 2.90
N THR A 290 -10.54 -7.37 1.67
CA THR A 290 -10.08 -8.61 1.00
C THR A 290 -8.98 -9.30 1.80
N LEU A 291 -8.06 -8.53 2.38
CA LEU A 291 -7.04 -9.06 3.26
C LEU A 291 -7.65 -9.72 4.50
N LEU A 292 -8.58 -9.05 5.18
CA LEU A 292 -9.29 -9.59 6.34
C LEU A 292 -10.03 -10.90 6.01
N GLU A 293 -10.72 -10.97 4.89
CA GLU A 293 -11.37 -12.19 4.39
C GLU A 293 -10.36 -13.34 4.20
N GLY A 294 -9.21 -13.03 3.59
CA GLY A 294 -8.15 -14.02 3.40
C GLY A 294 -7.50 -14.48 4.70
N LEU A 295 -7.26 -13.55 5.64
CA LEU A 295 -6.64 -13.83 6.93
C LEU A 295 -7.55 -14.63 7.87
N THR A 296 -8.86 -14.37 7.87
CA THR A 296 -9.83 -15.13 8.66
C THR A 296 -10.02 -16.55 8.14
N ALA A 297 -10.05 -16.71 6.83
CA ALA A 297 -10.21 -18.01 6.17
C ALA A 297 -8.97 -18.91 6.32
N ARG A 298 -7.77 -18.34 6.30
CA ARG A 298 -6.49 -19.09 6.31
C ARG A 298 -5.44 -18.39 7.18
N PRO A 299 -5.63 -18.36 8.51
CA PRO A 299 -4.74 -17.62 9.42
C PRO A 299 -3.33 -18.23 9.56
N ASP A 300 -3.17 -19.50 9.19
CA ASP A 300 -1.90 -20.24 9.14
C ASP A 300 -1.09 -19.99 7.88
N GLN A 301 -1.71 -19.39 6.84
CA GLN A 301 -1.03 -19.08 5.59
C GLN A 301 -0.06 -17.90 5.73
N GLN A 302 1.03 -17.94 4.96
CA GLN A 302 1.97 -16.82 4.88
C GLN A 302 1.29 -15.54 4.39
N ILE A 303 1.54 -14.41 5.07
CA ILE A 303 0.92 -13.11 4.78
C ILE A 303 1.18 -12.68 3.33
N SER A 304 2.38 -12.97 2.80
CA SER A 304 2.73 -12.65 1.41
C SER A 304 1.88 -13.38 0.36
N ARG A 305 1.28 -14.51 0.72
CA ARG A 305 0.45 -15.33 -0.20
C ARG A 305 -1.04 -14.99 -0.16
N ILE A 306 -1.47 -14.16 0.79
CA ILE A 306 -2.85 -13.72 0.86
C ILE A 306 -3.06 -12.59 -0.14
N SER A 307 -4.10 -12.72 -0.97
CA SER A 307 -4.43 -11.70 -1.99
C SER A 307 -4.88 -10.40 -1.33
N LEU A 308 -4.43 -9.28 -1.89
CA LEU A 308 -5.02 -7.96 -1.64
C LEU A 308 -6.09 -7.62 -2.67
N LEU A 309 -5.94 -8.16 -3.90
CA LEU A 309 -6.84 -7.85 -4.99
C LEU A 309 -8.11 -8.68 -4.87
N SER A 310 -9.25 -8.04 -5.06
CA SER A 310 -10.51 -8.71 -5.33
C SER A 310 -10.43 -9.53 -6.63
N GLU A 311 -11.33 -10.50 -6.82
CA GLU A 311 -11.39 -11.25 -8.06
C GLU A 311 -11.69 -10.35 -9.29
N GLU A 312 -12.42 -9.26 -9.10
CA GLU A 312 -12.67 -8.27 -10.13
C GLU A 312 -11.40 -7.50 -10.52
N GLU A 313 -10.67 -6.97 -9.54
CA GLU A 313 -9.39 -6.29 -9.77
C GLU A 313 -8.36 -7.22 -10.39
N ARG A 314 -8.29 -8.47 -9.91
CA ARG A 314 -7.42 -9.49 -10.47
C ARG A 314 -7.73 -9.76 -11.94
N ARG A 315 -9.00 -9.89 -12.28
CA ARG A 315 -9.47 -10.07 -13.66
C ARG A 315 -9.15 -8.85 -14.53
N GLN A 316 -9.36 -7.64 -13.98
CA GLN A 316 -9.02 -6.41 -14.68
C GLN A 316 -7.53 -6.35 -15.06
N VAL A 317 -6.64 -6.68 -14.13
CA VAL A 317 -5.18 -6.66 -14.37
C VAL A 317 -4.75 -7.78 -15.33
N LEU A 318 -5.24 -9.00 -15.13
CA LEU A 318 -4.77 -10.17 -15.88
C LEU A 318 -5.43 -10.32 -17.25
N GLU A 319 -6.67 -9.88 -17.40
CA GLU A 319 -7.44 -10.06 -18.62
C GLU A 319 -7.67 -8.73 -19.35
N ALA A 320 -8.37 -7.75 -18.72
CA ALA A 320 -8.78 -6.55 -19.43
C ALA A 320 -7.59 -5.68 -19.88
N TRP A 321 -6.60 -5.49 -19.01
CA TRP A 321 -5.39 -4.71 -19.36
C TRP A 321 -4.35 -5.50 -20.16
N ALA A 322 -4.41 -6.83 -20.10
CA ALA A 322 -3.54 -7.71 -20.86
C ALA A 322 -4.09 -8.09 -22.25
N GLN A 323 -5.25 -7.56 -22.63
CA GLN A 323 -5.81 -7.77 -23.97
C GLN A 323 -4.95 -7.08 -25.03
N THR A 324 -3.89 -7.76 -25.46
CA THR A 324 -3.01 -7.33 -26.53
C THR A 324 -3.24 -8.13 -27.82
N GLU A 325 -4.28 -8.96 -27.86
CA GLU A 325 -4.60 -9.75 -29.04
C GLU A 325 -5.02 -8.83 -30.18
N ALA A 326 -4.31 -8.96 -31.29
CA ALA A 326 -4.65 -8.32 -32.55
C ALA A 326 -4.79 -9.40 -33.64
N GLU A 327 -5.75 -9.23 -34.52
CA GLU A 327 -5.83 -10.05 -35.69
C GLU A 327 -4.64 -9.82 -36.61
N TYR A 328 -3.91 -10.84 -36.95
CA TYR A 328 -2.84 -10.81 -37.91
C TYR A 328 -2.87 -12.03 -38.83
N PRO A 329 -2.31 -11.97 -40.04
CA PRO A 329 -2.32 -13.09 -41.01
C PRO A 329 -1.46 -14.26 -40.51
N ARG A 330 -2.02 -15.16 -39.70
CA ARG A 330 -1.31 -16.31 -39.06
C ARG A 330 -0.71 -17.30 -40.06
N GLN A 331 -1.27 -17.36 -41.28
CA GLN A 331 -0.88 -18.31 -42.36
C GLN A 331 0.10 -17.69 -43.35
N THR A 332 0.52 -16.46 -43.14
CA THR A 332 1.38 -15.73 -44.06
C THR A 332 2.76 -15.46 -43.46
N CYS A 333 3.80 -15.91 -44.13
CA CYS A 333 5.18 -15.59 -43.73
C CYS A 333 5.50 -14.11 -43.85
N ILE A 334 6.36 -13.60 -42.97
CA ILE A 334 6.72 -12.17 -42.92
C ILE A 334 7.26 -11.62 -44.25
N HIS A 335 8.06 -12.42 -44.98
CA HIS A 335 8.58 -12.01 -46.29
C HIS A 335 7.46 -11.89 -47.34
N ARG A 336 6.37 -12.63 -47.26
CA ARG A 336 5.20 -12.47 -48.13
C ARG A 336 4.42 -11.19 -47.85
N LEU A 337 4.29 -10.83 -46.56
CA LEU A 337 3.71 -9.53 -46.18
C LEU A 337 4.55 -8.36 -46.72
N PHE A 338 5.86 -8.51 -46.66
CA PHE A 338 6.78 -7.53 -47.25
C PHE A 338 6.65 -7.46 -48.79
N GLU A 339 6.54 -8.58 -49.47
CA GLU A 339 6.33 -8.65 -50.93
C GLU A 339 5.04 -7.92 -51.33
N ALA A 340 3.94 -8.20 -50.65
CA ALA A 340 2.66 -7.53 -50.89
C ALA A 340 2.76 -6.00 -50.65
N GLN A 341 3.53 -5.57 -49.65
CA GLN A 341 3.79 -4.15 -49.46
C GLN A 341 4.68 -3.54 -50.55
N ALA A 342 5.68 -4.28 -50.99
CA ALA A 342 6.56 -3.84 -52.08
C ALA A 342 5.82 -3.73 -53.42
N GLU A 343 4.85 -4.59 -53.69
CA GLU A 343 3.96 -4.48 -54.87
C GLU A 343 3.06 -3.23 -54.79
N ARG A 344 2.47 -2.99 -53.59
CA ARG A 344 1.55 -1.89 -53.39
C ARG A 344 2.22 -0.50 -53.42
N ALA A 345 3.46 -0.40 -52.94
CA ALA A 345 4.15 0.88 -52.71
C ALA A 345 5.65 0.82 -53.11
N ALA A 346 5.96 0.32 -54.31
CA ALA A 346 7.33 0.07 -54.76
C ALA A 346 8.28 1.27 -54.61
N GLY A 347 7.80 2.48 -54.91
CA GLY A 347 8.58 3.71 -54.84
C GLY A 347 8.71 4.35 -53.44
N ALA A 348 7.95 3.83 -52.44
CA ALA A 348 8.01 4.36 -51.07
C ALA A 348 9.35 3.99 -50.42
N LEU A 349 9.83 4.83 -49.50
CA LEU A 349 11.03 4.58 -48.73
C LEU A 349 10.79 3.40 -47.77
N ALA A 350 11.62 2.36 -47.87
CA ALA A 350 11.55 1.18 -47.02
C ALA A 350 12.56 1.21 -45.87
N VAL A 351 13.83 1.52 -46.17
CA VAL A 351 14.91 1.57 -45.18
C VAL A 351 15.73 2.82 -45.40
N LYS A 352 16.06 3.52 -44.30
CA LYS A 352 17.03 4.62 -44.28
C LYS A 352 18.09 4.32 -43.21
N SER A 353 19.36 4.42 -43.60
CA SER A 353 20.53 4.27 -42.73
C SER A 353 21.47 5.48 -42.88
N LEU A 354 22.55 5.51 -42.08
CA LEU A 354 23.59 6.54 -42.21
C LEU A 354 24.28 6.55 -43.59
N HIS A 355 24.32 5.41 -44.27
CA HIS A 355 25.09 5.19 -45.49
C HIS A 355 24.21 5.04 -46.74
N GLY A 356 22.91 5.23 -46.64
CA GLY A 356 22.02 5.14 -47.80
C GLY A 356 20.55 4.93 -47.43
N GLN A 357 19.73 4.94 -48.43
CA GLN A 357 18.31 4.65 -48.34
C GLN A 357 17.88 3.81 -49.54
N VAL A 358 16.80 3.06 -49.35
CA VAL A 358 16.27 2.15 -50.37
C VAL A 358 14.74 2.12 -50.32
N SER A 359 14.11 2.08 -51.49
CA SER A 359 12.67 1.91 -51.63
C SER A 359 12.25 0.46 -51.40
N TYR A 360 10.95 0.23 -51.22
CA TYR A 360 10.41 -1.13 -51.10
C TYR A 360 10.69 -1.99 -52.32
N GLY A 361 10.57 -1.43 -53.54
CA GLY A 361 10.85 -2.14 -54.78
C GLY A 361 12.33 -2.53 -54.92
N GLU A 362 13.25 -1.60 -54.64
CA GLU A 362 14.68 -1.87 -54.67
C GLU A 362 15.12 -2.88 -53.66
N LEU A 363 14.63 -2.77 -52.40
CA LEU A 363 14.89 -3.72 -51.32
C LEU A 363 14.38 -5.12 -51.71
N ASN A 364 13.18 -5.20 -52.30
CA ASN A 364 12.62 -6.44 -52.79
C ASN A 364 13.46 -7.10 -53.88
N ALA A 365 13.93 -6.32 -54.84
CA ALA A 365 14.80 -6.80 -55.96
C ALA A 365 16.13 -7.33 -55.40
N GLN A 366 16.80 -6.59 -54.53
CA GLN A 366 18.08 -7.00 -53.90
C GLN A 366 17.91 -8.26 -53.05
N ALA A 367 16.81 -8.34 -52.22
CA ALA A 367 16.52 -9.51 -51.42
C ALA A 367 16.22 -10.74 -52.26
N ASN A 368 15.55 -10.58 -53.44
CA ASN A 368 15.31 -11.65 -54.38
C ASN A 368 16.63 -12.18 -55.01
N GLN A 369 17.52 -11.29 -55.40
CA GLN A 369 18.82 -11.68 -55.91
C GLN A 369 19.62 -12.49 -54.88
N LEU A 370 19.65 -12.05 -53.64
CA LEU A 370 20.31 -12.78 -52.55
C LEU A 370 19.65 -14.12 -52.29
N ALA A 371 18.31 -14.18 -52.28
CA ALA A 371 17.57 -15.42 -52.09
C ALA A 371 17.87 -16.46 -53.15
N HIS A 372 17.92 -16.05 -54.44
CA HIS A 372 18.33 -16.93 -55.55
C HIS A 372 19.75 -17.44 -55.37
N TRP A 373 20.69 -16.56 -55.03
CA TRP A 373 22.07 -16.95 -54.81
C TRP A 373 22.20 -17.94 -53.66
N LEU A 374 21.51 -17.73 -52.54
CA LEU A 374 21.50 -18.65 -51.38
C LEU A 374 20.99 -20.04 -51.77
N ARG A 375 19.92 -20.11 -52.58
CA ARG A 375 19.41 -21.38 -53.11
C ARG A 375 20.43 -22.10 -53.98
N THR A 376 21.19 -21.43 -54.83
CA THR A 376 22.28 -22.04 -55.62
C THR A 376 23.39 -22.56 -54.74
N ARG A 377 23.54 -22.02 -53.51
CA ARG A 377 24.50 -22.51 -52.51
C ARG A 377 23.91 -23.61 -51.61
N GLY A 378 22.73 -24.11 -51.93
CA GLY A 378 22.13 -25.27 -51.28
C GLY A 378 21.32 -24.96 -50.04
N VAL A 379 20.96 -23.69 -49.80
CA VAL A 379 20.06 -23.32 -48.70
C VAL A 379 18.65 -23.82 -49.01
N ARG A 380 18.11 -24.61 -48.10
CA ARG A 380 16.76 -25.20 -48.18
C ARG A 380 15.88 -24.61 -47.06
N PRO A 381 14.55 -24.85 -47.12
CA PRO A 381 13.67 -24.48 -46.01
C PRO A 381 14.23 -24.96 -44.66
N GLU A 382 14.12 -24.10 -43.62
CA GLU A 382 14.62 -24.30 -42.27
C GLU A 382 16.14 -24.39 -42.09
N ASP A 383 16.94 -24.29 -43.17
CA ASP A 383 18.40 -24.19 -43.06
C ASP A 383 18.80 -22.87 -42.38
N ARG A 384 19.74 -22.96 -41.43
CA ARG A 384 20.28 -21.79 -40.76
C ARG A 384 21.36 -21.10 -41.60
N VAL A 385 21.28 -19.78 -41.66
CA VAL A 385 22.23 -18.91 -42.34
C VAL A 385 22.67 -17.84 -41.36
N VAL A 386 23.97 -17.78 -41.07
CA VAL A 386 24.52 -16.68 -40.25
C VAL A 386 24.40 -15.37 -40.98
N LEU A 387 23.92 -14.36 -40.31
CA LEU A 387 23.84 -12.96 -40.77
C LEU A 387 24.69 -12.09 -39.82
N CYS A 388 25.92 -11.80 -40.25
CA CYS A 388 26.87 -11.02 -39.47
C CYS A 388 27.13 -9.69 -40.22
N MET A 389 26.41 -8.64 -39.85
CA MET A 389 26.44 -7.33 -40.53
C MET A 389 26.22 -6.20 -39.53
N GLU A 390 26.82 -5.05 -39.82
CA GLU A 390 26.45 -3.82 -39.13
C GLU A 390 25.07 -3.34 -39.56
N ARG A 391 24.49 -2.44 -38.76
CA ARG A 391 23.16 -1.85 -39.05
C ARG A 391 23.21 -0.98 -40.34
N SER A 392 22.65 -1.52 -41.40
CA SER A 392 22.71 -0.95 -42.72
C SER A 392 21.55 -1.41 -43.60
N VAL A 393 21.44 -0.90 -44.84
CA VAL A 393 20.48 -1.39 -45.82
C VAL A 393 20.75 -2.87 -46.12
N GLU A 394 22.01 -3.29 -46.22
CA GLU A 394 22.42 -4.66 -46.52
C GLU A 394 21.97 -5.64 -45.45
N LEU A 395 21.86 -5.22 -44.16
CA LEU A 395 21.31 -6.06 -43.10
C LEU A 395 19.84 -6.43 -43.38
N ALA A 396 19.03 -5.47 -43.85
CA ALA A 396 17.66 -5.71 -44.25
C ALA A 396 17.56 -6.62 -45.46
N VAL A 397 18.42 -6.37 -46.49
CA VAL A 397 18.55 -7.26 -47.68
C VAL A 397 18.92 -8.68 -47.25
N GLY A 398 19.88 -8.82 -46.32
CA GLY A 398 20.35 -10.11 -45.79
C GLY A 398 19.23 -10.87 -45.12
N ALA A 399 18.54 -10.23 -44.19
CA ALA A 399 17.44 -10.86 -43.44
C ALA A 399 16.29 -11.30 -44.38
N LEU A 400 15.81 -10.39 -45.25
CA LEU A 400 14.74 -10.71 -46.20
C LEU A 400 15.17 -11.76 -47.23
N GLY A 401 16.43 -11.69 -47.74
CA GLY A 401 16.95 -12.66 -48.69
C GLY A 401 17.03 -14.06 -48.12
N ILE A 402 17.44 -14.21 -46.87
CA ILE A 402 17.46 -15.50 -46.17
C ILE A 402 16.07 -16.06 -46.02
N LEU A 403 15.12 -15.25 -45.56
CA LEU A 403 13.72 -15.66 -45.39
C LEU A 403 13.06 -16.03 -46.71
N LYS A 404 13.34 -15.29 -47.77
CA LYS A 404 12.86 -15.60 -49.14
C LYS A 404 13.50 -16.86 -49.74
N ALA A 405 14.72 -17.21 -49.32
CA ALA A 405 15.33 -18.48 -49.67
C ALA A 405 14.71 -19.69 -48.95
N GLY A 406 13.92 -19.41 -47.93
CA GLY A 406 13.31 -20.41 -47.03
C GLY A 406 14.14 -20.68 -45.80
N GLY A 407 15.30 -20.03 -45.64
CA GLY A 407 16.19 -20.21 -44.49
C GLY A 407 15.75 -19.41 -43.28
N ALA A 408 16.36 -19.76 -42.13
CA ALA A 408 16.29 -19.01 -40.88
C ALA A 408 17.59 -18.26 -40.65
N TYR A 409 17.55 -16.95 -40.48
CA TYR A 409 18.76 -16.18 -40.18
C TYR A 409 19.17 -16.29 -38.74
N VAL A 410 20.49 -16.42 -38.50
CA VAL A 410 21.13 -16.40 -37.20
C VAL A 410 21.89 -15.08 -37.06
N PRO A 411 21.37 -14.06 -36.38
CA PRO A 411 21.99 -12.77 -36.31
C PRO A 411 23.22 -12.81 -35.41
N LEU A 412 24.36 -12.37 -35.87
CA LEU A 412 25.57 -12.18 -35.10
C LEU A 412 26.01 -10.72 -35.15
N ASP A 413 26.28 -10.14 -33.97
CA ASP A 413 26.78 -8.78 -33.88
C ASP A 413 28.28 -8.77 -34.17
N PRO A 414 28.76 -8.06 -35.24
CA PRO A 414 30.18 -8.01 -35.59
C PRO A 414 31.05 -7.37 -34.50
N ALA A 415 30.49 -6.68 -33.53
CA ALA A 415 31.23 -6.14 -32.40
C ALA A 415 31.66 -7.20 -31.36
N TYR A 416 31.16 -8.43 -31.46
CA TYR A 416 31.60 -9.50 -30.58
C TYR A 416 33.03 -9.96 -30.89
N PRO A 417 33.78 -10.43 -29.84
CA PRO A 417 35.10 -11.03 -30.06
C PRO A 417 35.07 -12.18 -31.06
N ALA A 418 36.11 -12.31 -31.88
CA ALA A 418 36.19 -13.29 -32.96
C ALA A 418 35.95 -14.72 -32.50
N GLU A 419 36.52 -15.13 -31.35
CA GLU A 419 36.29 -16.45 -30.72
C GLU A 419 34.83 -16.71 -30.41
N ARG A 420 34.11 -15.66 -29.94
CA ARG A 420 32.66 -15.77 -29.64
C ARG A 420 31.86 -15.93 -30.92
N LEU A 421 32.16 -15.11 -31.97
CA LEU A 421 31.50 -15.24 -33.26
C LEU A 421 31.71 -16.62 -33.87
N LYS A 422 32.90 -17.15 -33.78
CA LYS A 422 33.25 -18.48 -34.27
C LYS A 422 32.42 -19.57 -33.51
N THR A 423 32.42 -19.52 -32.19
CA THR A 423 31.65 -20.46 -31.37
C THR A 423 30.15 -20.42 -31.70
N MET A 424 29.59 -19.21 -31.83
CA MET A 424 28.16 -19.04 -32.17
C MET A 424 27.84 -19.56 -33.57
N ALA A 425 28.72 -19.29 -34.55
CA ALA A 425 28.55 -19.77 -35.91
C ALA A 425 28.63 -21.28 -36.00
N GLU A 426 29.60 -21.91 -35.33
CA GLU A 426 29.75 -23.38 -35.24
C GLU A 426 28.57 -24.04 -34.54
N ASP A 427 28.16 -23.51 -33.38
CA ASP A 427 27.01 -24.02 -32.63
C ASP A 427 25.70 -23.92 -33.40
N SER A 428 25.52 -22.83 -34.17
CA SER A 428 24.36 -22.66 -35.04
C SER A 428 24.25 -23.73 -36.14
N ARG A 429 25.37 -24.41 -36.48
CA ARG A 429 25.48 -25.36 -37.62
C ARG A 429 24.98 -24.73 -38.94
N ALA A 430 25.18 -23.43 -39.11
CA ALA A 430 24.79 -22.74 -40.32
C ALA A 430 25.63 -23.16 -41.52
N LYS A 431 24.99 -23.35 -42.65
CA LYS A 431 25.68 -23.74 -43.92
C LYS A 431 26.37 -22.62 -44.61
N VAL A 432 25.88 -21.39 -44.44
CA VAL A 432 26.34 -20.19 -45.13
C VAL A 432 26.42 -19.03 -44.14
N VAL A 433 27.43 -18.19 -44.33
CA VAL A 433 27.57 -16.91 -43.63
C VAL A 433 27.37 -15.79 -44.65
N VAL A 434 26.47 -14.88 -44.35
CA VAL A 434 26.24 -13.65 -45.11
C VAL A 434 26.80 -12.50 -44.30
N THR A 435 27.78 -11.79 -44.88
CA THR A 435 28.49 -10.68 -44.24
C THR A 435 28.83 -9.58 -45.20
N GLN A 436 29.27 -8.44 -44.70
CA GLN A 436 29.75 -7.31 -45.51
C GLN A 436 31.24 -7.48 -45.88
N GLY A 437 31.64 -7.00 -47.04
CA GLY A 437 33.02 -7.16 -47.52
C GLY A 437 34.08 -6.65 -46.56
N ARG A 438 33.79 -5.58 -45.83
CA ARG A 438 34.66 -4.97 -44.79
C ARG A 438 34.81 -5.77 -43.52
N LEU A 439 33.94 -6.74 -43.30
CA LEU A 439 33.94 -7.62 -42.11
C LEU A 439 34.55 -9.00 -42.43
N LYS A 440 35.13 -9.17 -43.62
CA LYS A 440 35.90 -10.38 -43.99
C LYS A 440 37.27 -10.28 -43.36
N GLY A 441 37.46 -10.88 -42.20
CA GLY A 441 38.73 -10.93 -41.52
C GLY A 441 38.91 -12.21 -40.73
#